data_8eebfb2d67bbf7db3d2236156a7e7879
#
_entry.id   8eebfb2d67bbf7db3d2236156a7e7879
#
_cell.length_a   1.000
_cell.length_b   1.000
_cell.length_c   1.000
_cell.angle_alpha   90.00
_cell.angle_beta   90.00
_cell.angle_gamma   90.00
#
_symmetry.space_group_name_H-M   'P 1'
#
loop_
_entity.id
_entity.type
_entity.pdbx_description
1 polymer ?
#
loop_
_entity_poly.entity_id
_entity_poly.type
_entity_poly.pdbx_seq_one_letter_code
_entity_poly.pdbx_strand_id
1 'polypeptide(L)'
;MIEFDDEVVDDIEDLDENDPSLFDEEPDSGIFLDEGTAPARIRVVGVGGGGCNSVNRMISAGLTGVEFIAANTDAQALAASMAPVKLQLGSELTRGLGAGANPEIGRNAALEADKKIFDLLEGADMVFITSGMGGGTGTGATPVIAPMAQDVG
;
A
#
# COMPACT_ATOMS: atom_id res chain seq x y z
N MET A 1 -36.87 -45.67 -2.97
CA MET A 1 -37.98 -44.96 -2.34
C MET A 1 -37.48 -44.50 -0.98
N ILE A 2 -37.24 -43.21 -0.82
CA ILE A 2 -36.74 -42.62 0.44
C ILE A 2 -38.00 -42.17 1.18
N GLU A 3 -38.27 -42.79 2.32
CA GLU A 3 -39.31 -42.34 3.22
C GLU A 3 -38.79 -41.16 4.01
N PHE A 4 -39.44 -40.00 3.91
CA PHE A 4 -39.22 -38.85 4.77
C PHE A 4 -40.05 -39.07 6.05
N ASP A 5 -39.38 -39.13 7.20
CA ASP A 5 -40.02 -39.10 8.50
C ASP A 5 -40.62 -37.71 8.74
N ASP A 6 -41.95 -37.67 8.89
CA ASP A 6 -42.75 -36.45 9.11
C ASP A 6 -42.79 -36.01 10.59
N GLU A 7 -41.73 -36.25 11.37
CA GLU A 7 -41.72 -35.99 12.83
C GLU A 7 -40.82 -34.85 13.30
N VAL A 8 -40.51 -33.85 12.50
CA VAL A 8 -39.70 -32.69 12.94
C VAL A 8 -40.32 -31.33 12.60
N VAL A 9 -41.62 -31.16 12.79
CA VAL A 9 -42.32 -29.88 12.51
C VAL A 9 -43.09 -29.29 13.70
N ASP A 10 -42.97 -29.84 14.92
CA ASP A 10 -43.75 -29.38 16.06
C ASP A 10 -43.02 -28.49 17.08
N ASP A 11 -41.80 -28.05 16.85
CA ASP A 11 -41.03 -27.20 17.79
C ASP A 11 -40.77 -25.75 17.31
N ILE A 12 -41.59 -25.23 16.37
CA ILE A 12 -41.43 -23.82 15.87
C ILE A 12 -42.54 -22.90 16.41
N GLU A 13 -43.39 -23.35 17.31
CA GLU A 13 -44.40 -22.49 17.96
C GLU A 13 -43.85 -22.05 19.32
N ASP A 14 -43.12 -20.96 19.38
CA ASP A 14 -43.00 -20.00 20.50
C ASP A 14 -41.69 -19.16 20.42
N LEU A 15 -41.28 -18.72 19.24
CA LEU A 15 -40.30 -17.66 19.15
C LEU A 15 -41.05 -16.32 19.28
N ASP A 16 -40.96 -15.72 20.46
CA ASP A 16 -41.43 -14.34 20.67
C ASP A 16 -40.61 -13.42 19.80
N GLU A 17 -41.20 -12.89 18.72
CA GLU A 17 -40.54 -11.96 17.78
C GLU A 17 -40.07 -10.67 18.46
N ASN A 18 -40.37 -10.45 19.75
CA ASN A 18 -39.97 -9.30 20.54
C ASN A 18 -38.99 -9.66 21.67
N ASP A 19 -38.39 -10.86 21.68
CA ASP A 19 -37.36 -11.20 22.65
C ASP A 19 -36.10 -10.40 22.34
N PRO A 20 -35.70 -9.43 23.18
CA PRO A 20 -34.48 -8.63 22.95
C PRO A 20 -33.22 -9.47 22.95
N SER A 21 -33.23 -10.68 23.49
CA SER A 21 -32.06 -11.57 23.54
C SER A 21 -31.71 -12.18 22.18
N LEU A 22 -32.65 -12.14 21.20
CA LEU A 22 -32.40 -12.59 19.84
C LEU A 22 -31.49 -11.65 19.03
N PHE A 23 -31.26 -10.42 19.53
CA PHE A 23 -30.45 -9.40 18.85
C PHE A 23 -29.17 -9.05 19.62
N ASP A 24 -28.95 -9.64 20.81
CA ASP A 24 -27.77 -9.39 21.65
C ASP A 24 -26.62 -10.39 21.43
N GLU A 25 -26.74 -11.32 20.48
CA GLU A 25 -25.54 -12.00 20.01
C GLU A 25 -24.80 -11.05 19.08
N GLU A 26 -23.93 -10.23 19.68
CA GLU A 26 -22.76 -9.69 18.95
C GLU A 26 -22.20 -10.88 18.14
N PRO A 27 -22.08 -10.76 16.80
CA PRO A 27 -21.41 -11.82 16.06
C PRO A 27 -20.04 -11.96 16.70
N ASP A 28 -19.82 -13.08 17.38
CA ASP A 28 -18.50 -13.51 17.76
C ASP A 28 -17.69 -13.57 16.45
N SER A 29 -17.13 -12.41 16.09
CA SER A 29 -16.16 -12.31 15.02
C SER A 29 -14.95 -13.08 15.56
N GLY A 30 -14.97 -14.39 15.39
CA GLY A 30 -13.90 -15.31 15.82
C GLY A 30 -12.58 -15.03 15.10
N ILE A 31 -12.20 -13.77 15.00
CA ILE A 31 -10.86 -13.33 14.71
C ILE A 31 -10.13 -13.34 16.07
N PHE A 32 -9.63 -14.50 16.45
CA PHE A 32 -8.61 -14.57 17.48
C PHE A 32 -7.36 -13.90 16.92
N LEU A 33 -7.26 -12.59 17.15
CA LEU A 33 -5.99 -11.90 16.97
C LEU A 33 -5.08 -12.43 18.07
N ASP A 34 -4.03 -13.12 17.67
CA ASP A 34 -2.97 -13.51 18.57
C ASP A 34 -2.45 -12.24 19.27
N GLU A 35 -2.65 -12.14 20.59
CA GLU A 35 -2.23 -10.99 21.40
C GLU A 35 -0.69 -10.93 21.42
N GLY A 36 -0.07 -10.60 20.32
CA GLY A 36 1.38 -10.56 20.17
C GLY A 36 1.87 -10.26 18.77
N THR A 37 1.03 -10.34 17.77
CA THR A 37 1.40 -9.97 16.40
C THR A 37 1.26 -8.45 16.22
N ALA A 38 2.40 -7.76 16.12
CA ALA A 38 2.41 -6.38 15.67
C ALA A 38 1.77 -6.30 14.27
N PRO A 39 0.98 -5.25 13.97
CA PRO A 39 0.40 -5.09 12.64
C PRO A 39 1.51 -5.03 11.59
N ALA A 40 1.27 -5.64 10.41
CA ALA A 40 2.21 -5.64 9.30
C ALA A 40 2.56 -4.20 8.90
N ARG A 41 3.85 -3.93 8.74
CA ARG A 41 4.37 -2.64 8.27
C ARG A 41 4.35 -2.62 6.75
N ILE A 42 3.34 -1.98 6.20
CA ILE A 42 3.11 -1.91 4.75
C ILE A 42 3.53 -0.53 4.27
N ARG A 43 4.39 -0.47 3.25
CA ARG A 43 4.80 0.76 2.59
C ARG A 43 4.30 0.82 1.16
N VAL A 44 3.84 2.00 0.77
CA VAL A 44 3.42 2.29 -0.61
C VAL A 44 4.34 3.37 -1.17
N VAL A 45 5.12 3.02 -2.17
CA VAL A 45 6.11 3.89 -2.80
C VAL A 45 5.60 4.33 -4.16
N GLY A 46 5.31 5.62 -4.30
CA GLY A 46 4.98 6.25 -5.58
C GLY A 46 6.23 6.74 -6.27
N VAL A 47 6.53 6.21 -7.46
CA VAL A 47 7.76 6.51 -8.20
C VAL A 47 7.45 7.34 -9.44
N GLY A 48 8.07 8.52 -9.53
CA GLY A 48 7.88 9.48 -10.61
C GLY A 48 6.51 10.19 -10.53
N GLY A 49 6.19 11.00 -11.51
CA GLY A 49 4.96 11.81 -11.50
C GLY A 49 3.69 10.97 -11.41
N GLY A 50 3.58 9.90 -12.20
CA GLY A 50 2.42 9.01 -12.18
C GLY A 50 2.26 8.29 -10.86
N GLY A 51 3.35 7.77 -10.27
CA GLY A 51 3.35 7.12 -8.97
C GLY A 51 3.00 8.08 -7.83
N CYS A 52 3.56 9.28 -7.82
CA CYS A 52 3.23 10.32 -6.83
C CYS A 52 1.75 10.74 -6.91
N ASN A 53 1.19 10.86 -8.12
CA ASN A 53 -0.23 11.15 -8.31
C ASN A 53 -1.12 10.01 -7.78
N SER A 54 -0.73 8.76 -8.00
CA SER A 54 -1.45 7.60 -7.45
C SER A 54 -1.46 7.62 -5.93
N VAL A 55 -0.31 7.89 -5.29
CA VAL A 55 -0.19 8.03 -3.83
C VAL A 55 -1.09 9.17 -3.32
N ASN A 56 -1.08 10.33 -3.97
CA ASN A 56 -1.93 11.45 -3.58
C ASN A 56 -3.43 11.06 -3.63
N ARG A 57 -3.84 10.29 -4.63
CA ARG A 57 -5.22 9.80 -4.73
C ARG A 57 -5.58 8.81 -3.63
N MET A 58 -4.67 7.90 -3.27
CA MET A 58 -4.87 6.96 -2.17
C MET A 58 -5.04 7.69 -0.84
N ILE A 59 -4.20 8.70 -0.58
CA ILE A 59 -4.29 9.53 0.64
C ILE A 59 -5.60 10.30 0.66
N SER A 60 -5.98 10.95 -0.46
CA SER A 60 -7.24 11.70 -0.59
C SER A 60 -8.47 10.81 -0.43
N ALA A 61 -8.38 9.55 -0.80
CA ALA A 61 -9.44 8.55 -0.62
C ALA A 61 -9.55 8.01 0.81
N GLY A 62 -8.66 8.45 1.71
CA GLY A 62 -8.69 8.05 3.13
C GLY A 62 -8.08 6.68 3.41
N LEU A 63 -7.24 6.14 2.52
CA LEU A 63 -6.54 4.88 2.78
C LEU A 63 -5.60 5.04 3.97
N THR A 64 -5.76 4.16 4.97
CA THR A 64 -5.00 4.14 6.23
C THR A 64 -4.32 2.79 6.44
N GLY A 65 -3.49 2.69 7.48
CA GLY A 65 -2.79 1.43 7.82
C GLY A 65 -1.55 1.14 6.97
N VAL A 66 -1.12 2.10 6.15
CA VAL A 66 0.10 2.03 5.34
C VAL A 66 0.93 3.31 5.45
N GLU A 67 2.22 3.20 5.22
CA GLU A 67 3.14 4.35 5.14
C GLU A 67 3.32 4.74 3.68
N PHE A 68 3.05 6.00 3.34
CA PHE A 68 3.19 6.52 1.98
C PHE A 68 4.53 7.22 1.79
N ILE A 69 5.22 6.85 0.71
CA ILE A 69 6.50 7.42 0.27
C ILE A 69 6.34 7.92 -1.16
N ALA A 70 6.71 9.16 -1.43
CA ALA A 70 6.83 9.69 -2.78
C ALA A 70 8.31 9.80 -3.16
N ALA A 71 8.70 9.21 -4.29
CA ALA A 71 10.04 9.26 -4.83
C ALA A 71 10.02 9.87 -6.24
N ASN A 72 10.74 10.96 -6.46
CA ASN A 72 10.76 11.64 -7.77
C ASN A 72 12.07 12.36 -8.01
N THR A 73 12.42 12.55 -9.27
CA THR A 73 13.52 13.41 -9.72
C THR A 73 13.12 14.88 -9.87
N ASP A 74 11.82 15.15 -9.95
CA ASP A 74 11.27 16.51 -10.02
C ASP A 74 10.96 17.01 -8.60
N ALA A 75 11.74 17.98 -8.15
CA ALA A 75 11.64 18.55 -6.80
C ALA A 75 10.33 19.33 -6.60
N GLN A 76 9.79 19.98 -7.62
CA GLN A 76 8.53 20.72 -7.53
C GLN A 76 7.34 19.76 -7.39
N ALA A 77 7.29 18.73 -8.24
CA ALA A 77 6.27 17.68 -8.15
C ALA A 77 6.34 16.95 -6.80
N LEU A 78 7.55 16.70 -6.31
CA LEU A 78 7.78 16.07 -5.00
C LEU A 78 7.29 16.96 -3.85
N ALA A 79 7.56 18.26 -3.89
CA ALA A 79 7.08 19.23 -2.91
C ALA A 79 5.54 19.27 -2.83
N ALA A 80 4.87 19.15 -3.96
CA ALA A 80 3.41 19.13 -4.07
C ALA A 80 2.77 17.80 -3.67
N SER A 81 3.55 16.75 -3.45
CA SER A 81 3.03 15.45 -3.01
C SER A 81 2.44 15.53 -1.61
N MET A 82 1.34 14.79 -1.39
CA MET A 82 0.69 14.64 -0.09
C MET A 82 1.37 13.55 0.79
N ALA A 83 2.29 12.78 0.24
CA ALA A 83 2.99 11.75 1.00
C ALA A 83 3.78 12.36 2.17
N PRO A 84 3.69 11.78 3.39
CA PRO A 84 4.43 12.26 4.56
C PRO A 84 5.95 12.06 4.40
N VAL A 85 6.36 11.04 3.66
CA VAL A 85 7.78 10.78 3.35
C VAL A 85 8.05 11.09 1.89
N LYS A 86 9.06 11.90 1.63
CA LYS A 86 9.43 12.34 0.28
C LYS A 86 10.91 12.09 0.05
N LEU A 87 11.22 11.40 -1.05
CA LEU A 87 12.58 11.09 -1.46
C LEU A 87 12.88 11.71 -2.82
N GLN A 88 13.82 12.65 -2.85
CA GLN A 88 14.35 13.15 -4.12
C GLN A 88 15.38 12.16 -4.67
N LEU A 89 15.12 11.68 -5.88
CA LEU A 89 16.04 10.83 -6.64
C LEU A 89 16.94 11.70 -7.49
N GLY A 90 18.21 11.34 -7.58
CA GLY A 90 19.17 11.97 -8.47
C GLY A 90 19.33 13.47 -8.23
N SER A 91 19.48 13.89 -6.98
CA SER A 91 19.60 15.31 -6.61
C SER A 91 20.78 15.99 -7.27
N GLU A 92 21.91 15.29 -7.41
CA GLU A 92 23.10 15.75 -8.11
C GLU A 92 22.91 15.70 -9.64
N LEU A 93 22.40 14.56 -10.12
CA LEU A 93 22.25 14.28 -11.55
C LEU A 93 21.21 15.20 -12.22
N THR A 94 20.04 15.37 -11.62
CA THR A 94 18.93 16.12 -12.24
C THR A 94 18.75 17.52 -11.68
N ARG A 95 19.33 17.82 -10.54
CA ARG A 95 19.19 19.10 -9.83
C ARG A 95 17.72 19.48 -9.58
N GLY A 96 16.87 18.47 -9.44
CA GLY A 96 15.44 18.66 -9.22
C GLY A 96 14.61 18.99 -10.45
N LEU A 97 15.19 18.93 -11.64
CA LEU A 97 14.50 19.27 -12.91
C LEU A 97 13.77 18.10 -13.57
N GLY A 98 13.82 16.92 -12.94
CA GLY A 98 13.21 15.70 -13.47
C GLY A 98 14.10 14.96 -14.46
N ALA A 99 13.62 13.83 -14.97
CA ALA A 99 14.37 12.95 -15.87
C ALA A 99 14.17 13.28 -17.37
N GLY A 100 13.33 14.27 -17.71
CA GLY A 100 13.11 14.68 -19.09
C GLY A 100 12.59 13.55 -19.99
N ALA A 101 11.72 12.69 -19.50
CA ALA A 101 11.22 11.49 -20.18
C ALA A 101 12.31 10.48 -20.59
N ASN A 102 13.50 10.56 -20.01
CA ASN A 102 14.62 9.64 -20.28
C ASN A 102 14.73 8.58 -19.17
N PRO A 103 14.41 7.29 -19.45
CA PRO A 103 14.49 6.22 -18.44
C PRO A 103 15.91 5.99 -17.90
N GLU A 104 16.95 6.23 -18.69
CA GLU A 104 18.35 6.07 -18.25
C GLU A 104 18.69 7.07 -17.16
N ILE A 105 18.20 8.31 -17.27
CA ILE A 105 18.36 9.33 -16.21
C ILE A 105 17.57 8.90 -14.97
N GLY A 106 16.35 8.38 -15.13
CA GLY A 106 15.56 7.85 -14.01
C GLY A 106 16.25 6.71 -13.29
N ARG A 107 16.86 5.78 -14.04
CA ARG A 107 17.64 4.68 -13.50
C ARG A 107 18.86 5.16 -12.70
N ASN A 108 19.66 6.04 -13.29
CA ASN A 108 20.87 6.55 -12.65
C ASN A 108 20.53 7.40 -11.42
N ALA A 109 19.43 8.14 -11.45
CA ALA A 109 18.90 8.90 -10.31
C ALA A 109 18.53 7.98 -9.11
N ALA A 110 17.94 6.82 -9.39
CA ALA A 110 17.65 5.84 -8.35
C ALA A 110 18.93 5.19 -7.80
N LEU A 111 19.91 4.89 -8.66
CA LEU A 111 21.20 4.35 -8.23
C LEU A 111 21.99 5.36 -7.37
N GLU A 112 21.91 6.66 -7.67
CA GLU A 112 22.50 7.70 -6.83
C GLU A 112 21.89 7.72 -5.42
N ALA A 113 20.62 7.39 -5.30
CA ALA A 113 19.88 7.41 -4.05
C ALA A 113 19.75 6.02 -3.36
N ASP A 114 20.50 5.02 -3.80
CA ASP A 114 20.37 3.62 -3.40
C ASP A 114 20.32 3.41 -1.88
N LYS A 115 21.26 3.99 -1.16
CA LYS A 115 21.33 3.91 0.29
C LYS A 115 20.09 4.50 0.98
N LYS A 116 19.60 5.66 0.49
CA LYS A 116 18.40 6.30 1.04
C LYS A 116 17.16 5.46 0.76
N ILE A 117 17.10 4.85 -0.42
CA ILE A 117 16.00 3.94 -0.78
C ILE A 117 16.03 2.74 0.16
N PHE A 118 17.16 2.11 0.35
CA PHE A 118 17.33 0.97 1.24
C PHE A 118 16.89 1.31 2.67
N ASP A 119 17.39 2.41 3.23
CA ASP A 119 17.05 2.86 4.59
C ASP A 119 15.53 3.11 4.74
N LEU A 120 14.88 3.63 3.68
CA LEU A 120 13.43 3.87 3.68
C LEU A 120 12.60 2.59 3.53
N LEU A 121 13.15 1.53 2.98
CA LEU A 121 12.45 0.25 2.79
C LEU A 121 12.72 -0.74 3.93
N GLU A 122 13.81 -0.54 4.67
CA GLU A 122 14.22 -1.43 5.74
C GLU A 122 13.13 -1.56 6.81
N GLY A 123 12.85 -2.80 7.18
CA GLY A 123 11.86 -3.12 8.20
C GLY A 123 10.41 -3.09 7.74
N ALA A 124 10.12 -2.93 6.45
CA ALA A 124 8.80 -3.18 5.91
C ALA A 124 8.53 -4.67 5.77
N ASP A 125 7.33 -5.11 6.12
CA ASP A 125 6.88 -6.49 5.90
C ASP A 125 6.34 -6.66 4.48
N MET A 126 5.87 -5.58 3.86
CA MET A 126 5.39 -5.55 2.47
C MET A 126 5.60 -4.16 1.85
N VAL A 127 6.03 -4.15 0.60
CA VAL A 127 6.22 -2.91 -0.19
C VAL A 127 5.40 -2.99 -1.47
N PHE A 128 4.52 -2.02 -1.67
CA PHE A 128 3.85 -1.78 -2.94
C PHE A 128 4.55 -0.65 -3.68
N ILE A 129 4.86 -0.86 -4.95
CA ILE A 129 5.45 0.17 -5.81
C ILE A 129 4.43 0.53 -6.88
N THR A 130 4.08 1.81 -6.96
CA THR A 130 3.20 2.35 -8.00
C THR A 130 3.98 3.33 -8.87
N SER A 131 3.88 3.17 -10.17
CA SER A 131 4.65 3.95 -11.14
C SER A 131 3.92 4.07 -12.47
N GLY A 132 4.07 5.20 -13.14
CA GLY A 132 3.68 5.34 -14.54
C GLY A 132 4.80 4.88 -15.46
N MET A 133 4.50 3.93 -16.35
CA MET A 133 5.44 3.46 -17.35
C MET A 133 5.36 4.29 -18.63
N GLY A 134 6.46 4.38 -19.38
CA GLY A 134 6.57 5.15 -20.61
C GLY A 134 7.20 6.54 -20.43
N GLY A 135 7.42 7.01 -19.20
CA GLY A 135 8.16 8.24 -18.88
C GLY A 135 9.61 7.97 -18.49
N GLY A 136 10.25 8.95 -17.87
CA GLY A 136 11.65 8.88 -17.45
C GLY A 136 11.81 8.24 -16.07
N THR A 137 11.38 8.94 -15.03
CA THR A 137 11.64 8.54 -13.63
C THR A 137 11.00 7.19 -13.29
N GLY A 138 9.69 7.04 -13.53
CA GLY A 138 8.98 5.81 -13.18
C GLY A 138 9.53 4.59 -13.90
N THR A 139 9.73 4.69 -15.21
CA THR A 139 10.25 3.61 -16.05
C THR A 139 11.66 3.20 -15.67
N GLY A 140 12.53 4.18 -15.39
CA GLY A 140 13.94 3.92 -15.09
C GLY A 140 14.21 3.53 -13.65
N ALA A 141 13.55 4.16 -12.70
CA ALA A 141 13.82 3.97 -11.26
C ALA A 141 13.15 2.71 -10.69
N THR A 142 11.96 2.34 -11.15
CA THR A 142 11.22 1.18 -10.61
C THR A 142 12.02 -0.11 -10.68
N PRO A 143 12.71 -0.47 -11.79
CA PRO A 143 13.55 -1.67 -11.87
C PRO A 143 14.75 -1.66 -10.92
N VAL A 144 15.15 -0.51 -10.40
CA VAL A 144 16.19 -0.38 -9.38
C VAL A 144 15.62 -0.56 -7.97
N ILE A 145 14.47 0.06 -7.70
CA ILE A 145 13.83 0.07 -6.38
C ILE A 145 13.22 -1.30 -6.04
N ALA A 146 12.60 -1.98 -7.00
CA ALA A 146 11.90 -3.24 -6.75
C ALA A 146 12.81 -4.37 -6.23
N PRO A 147 14.00 -4.62 -6.78
CA PRO A 147 14.93 -5.59 -6.20
C PRO A 147 15.39 -5.22 -4.78
N MET A 148 15.62 -3.92 -4.51
CA MET A 148 15.98 -3.46 -3.17
C MET A 148 14.88 -3.77 -2.15
N ALA A 149 13.60 -3.63 -2.55
CA ALA A 149 12.48 -3.99 -1.70
C ALA A 149 12.44 -5.50 -1.38
N GLN A 150 12.85 -6.36 -2.31
CA GLN A 150 12.97 -7.80 -2.08
C GLN A 150 14.13 -8.15 -1.12
N ASP A 151 15.20 -7.38 -1.13
CA ASP A 151 16.39 -7.64 -0.30
C ASP A 151 16.16 -7.26 1.18
N VAL A 152 15.22 -6.38 1.47
CA VAL A 152 14.93 -5.92 2.84
C VAL A 152 13.79 -6.66 3.53
N GLY A 153 13.08 -7.51 2.86
CA GLY A 153 11.94 -8.28 3.36
C GLY A 153 11.14 -8.89 2.25
#